data_f8318d3a215f9e5ead041cb560ea2227
#
_entry.id   f8318d3a215f9e5ead041cb560ea2227
#
_cell.length_a   1.000
_cell.length_b   1.000
_cell.length_c   1.000
_cell.angle_alpha   90.00
_cell.angle_beta   90.00
_cell.angle_gamma   90.00
#
_symmetry.space_group_name_H-M   'P 1'
#
loop_
_entity.id
_entity.type
_entity.pdbx_description
1 polymer ?
#
loop_
_entity_poly.entity_id
_entity_poly.type
_entity_poly.pdbx_seq_one_letter_code
_entity_poly.pdbx_strand_id
1 'polypeptide(L)'
;YRINPDNIVDISVKLHGTSAIIANVKTKIPIKLPWYKRFINWFKAETFPTFYIDYGDVYASRTVIKNKSINKNQGGGYYNSDIWGEYNELLKGKLPKDTTIYGEICGYLTESQSMIQKGYDYGCKEGENFLMIYRITTNLDTGKYEWNPQEVKEFAERLIKEYPELEDKIMPIPILYHGRLDALYPHVSTFEHWHENILQELQNDSEHFGMEQQESLNIKPMPREGICLRIENDPVAECFKLKCKKFLEKEAKAIDKGEVDIEMINTDY
;
A
#
# COMPACT_ATOMS: atom_id res chain seq x y z
N TYR A 1 14.61 -13.80 -14.59
CA TYR A 1 13.72 -12.64 -14.57
C TYR A 1 12.57 -12.88 -15.54
N ARG A 2 11.34 -12.46 -15.16
CA ARG A 2 10.12 -12.65 -15.99
C ARG A 2 9.84 -11.47 -16.92
N ILE A 3 10.64 -10.42 -16.82
CA ILE A 3 10.49 -9.21 -17.59
C ILE A 3 10.98 -9.43 -19.05
N ASN A 4 10.17 -9.08 -20.02
CA ASN A 4 10.46 -9.20 -21.45
C ASN A 4 10.32 -7.83 -22.16
N PRO A 5 11.04 -7.58 -23.26
CA PRO A 5 11.01 -6.29 -23.95
C PRO A 5 9.63 -5.87 -24.42
N ASP A 6 8.81 -6.82 -24.82
CA ASP A 6 7.44 -6.62 -25.32
C ASP A 6 6.37 -6.54 -24.23
N ASN A 7 6.74 -6.72 -22.96
CA ASN A 7 5.78 -6.55 -21.88
C ASN A 7 5.19 -5.14 -21.87
N ILE A 8 3.88 -5.06 -21.69
CA ILE A 8 3.22 -3.82 -21.28
C ILE A 8 3.48 -3.64 -19.78
N VAL A 9 4.00 -2.48 -19.43
CA VAL A 9 4.36 -2.17 -18.05
C VAL A 9 3.74 -0.86 -17.60
N ASP A 10 3.49 -0.81 -16.28
CA ASP A 10 3.12 0.40 -15.57
C ASP A 10 4.27 0.82 -14.67
N ILE A 11 4.71 2.06 -14.82
CA ILE A 11 5.70 2.67 -13.93
C ILE A 11 4.99 3.72 -13.09
N SER A 12 5.01 3.53 -11.80
CA SER A 12 4.39 4.44 -10.82
C SER A 12 5.42 4.99 -9.85
N VAL A 13 5.04 6.04 -9.14
CA VAL A 13 5.83 6.60 -8.03
C VAL A 13 5.95 5.57 -6.91
N LYS A 14 7.14 5.43 -6.32
CA LYS A 14 7.30 4.77 -5.04
C LYS A 14 7.21 5.80 -3.93
N LEU A 15 6.21 5.67 -3.06
CA LEU A 15 6.01 6.55 -1.92
C LEU A 15 6.71 5.98 -0.68
N HIS A 16 7.17 6.88 0.17
CA HIS A 16 7.73 6.59 1.49
C HIS A 16 6.70 6.95 2.56
N GLY A 17 5.89 5.99 2.95
CA GLY A 17 4.80 6.12 3.92
C GLY A 17 4.70 4.90 4.81
N THR A 18 3.49 4.44 5.07
CA THR A 18 3.22 3.17 5.71
C THR A 18 2.22 2.37 4.91
N SER A 19 2.58 1.12 4.58
CA SER A 19 1.75 0.24 3.77
C SER A 19 0.44 -0.12 4.47
N ALA A 20 -0.67 0.01 3.76
CA ALA A 20 -2.00 -0.34 4.22
C ALA A 20 -2.68 -1.32 3.27
N ILE A 21 -3.36 -2.29 3.86
CA ILE A 21 -4.20 -3.25 3.15
C ILE A 21 -5.59 -3.17 3.77
N ILE A 22 -6.62 -2.93 2.96
CA ILE A 22 -8.02 -2.84 3.40
C ILE A 22 -8.85 -3.69 2.46
N ALA A 23 -9.67 -4.57 3.03
CA ALA A 23 -10.39 -5.58 2.26
C ALA A 23 -11.80 -5.81 2.79
N ASN A 24 -12.74 -6.06 1.87
CA ASN A 24 -14.06 -6.60 2.20
C ASN A 24 -14.10 -8.05 1.74
N VAL A 25 -13.81 -8.97 2.65
CA VAL A 25 -13.64 -10.39 2.36
C VAL A 25 -14.36 -11.28 3.38
N LYS A 26 -14.57 -12.54 3.04
CA LYS A 26 -15.12 -13.52 3.99
C LYS A 26 -14.20 -13.66 5.20
N THR A 27 -14.70 -13.34 6.36
CA THR A 27 -13.95 -13.36 7.62
C THR A 27 -14.80 -13.90 8.78
N LYS A 28 -14.16 -14.19 9.90
CA LYS A 28 -14.83 -14.59 11.13
C LYS A 28 -15.43 -13.37 11.82
N ILE A 29 -16.74 -13.30 11.88
CA ILE A 29 -17.46 -12.25 12.58
C ILE A 29 -17.84 -12.75 13.98
N PRO A 30 -17.39 -12.10 15.07
CA PRO A 30 -17.65 -12.56 16.43
C PRO A 30 -19.13 -12.41 16.79
N ILE A 31 -19.68 -13.45 17.44
CA ILE A 31 -21.03 -13.45 17.99
C ILE A 31 -20.97 -12.93 19.42
N LYS A 32 -21.74 -11.90 19.74
CA LYS A 32 -21.91 -11.43 21.12
C LYS A 32 -22.78 -12.42 21.89
N LEU A 33 -22.15 -13.41 22.51
CA LEU A 33 -22.87 -14.36 23.37
C LEU A 33 -23.27 -13.71 24.71
N PRO A 34 -24.50 -13.95 25.21
CA PRO A 34 -24.88 -13.63 26.57
C PRO A 34 -23.94 -14.30 27.59
N TRP A 35 -23.82 -13.72 28.79
CA TRP A 35 -22.85 -14.16 29.78
C TRP A 35 -22.97 -15.65 30.16
N TYR A 36 -24.19 -16.18 30.26
CA TYR A 36 -24.44 -17.58 30.61
C TYR A 36 -23.96 -18.55 29.50
N LYS A 37 -24.09 -18.19 28.21
CA LYS A 37 -23.54 -18.98 27.09
C LYS A 37 -22.02 -18.94 27.08
N ARG A 38 -21.41 -17.81 27.42
CA ARG A 38 -19.96 -17.69 27.59
C ARG A 38 -19.45 -18.57 28.71
N PHE A 39 -20.19 -18.63 29.85
CA PHE A 39 -19.87 -19.48 30.97
C PHE A 39 -19.97 -20.97 30.62
N ILE A 40 -20.99 -21.37 29.84
CA ILE A 40 -21.12 -22.74 29.37
C ILE A 40 -19.96 -23.12 28.46
N ASN A 41 -19.57 -22.23 27.51
CA ASN A 41 -18.41 -22.46 26.64
C ASN A 41 -17.09 -22.56 27.42
N TRP A 42 -17.00 -21.92 28.58
CA TRP A 42 -15.82 -22.02 29.43
C TRP A 42 -15.70 -23.40 30.10
N PHE A 43 -16.82 -24.01 30.50
CA PHE A 43 -16.85 -25.33 31.13
C PHE A 43 -16.92 -26.50 30.14
N LYS A 44 -17.64 -26.32 29.04
CA LYS A 44 -17.82 -27.35 28.00
C LYS A 44 -17.28 -26.77 26.71
N ALA A 45 -16.14 -27.25 26.22
CA ALA A 45 -15.50 -26.74 25.02
C ALA A 45 -16.50 -26.47 23.89
N GLU A 46 -16.64 -25.18 23.53
CA GLU A 46 -17.35 -24.65 22.37
C GLU A 46 -18.76 -25.20 22.06
N THR A 47 -19.63 -25.27 23.05
CA THR A 47 -21.04 -25.70 22.84
C THR A 47 -21.84 -24.70 21.99
N PHE A 48 -21.52 -23.39 22.05
CA PHE A 48 -22.14 -22.35 21.25
C PHE A 48 -21.11 -21.69 20.33
N PRO A 49 -21.44 -21.48 19.06
CA PRO A 49 -20.53 -20.84 18.13
C PRO A 49 -20.18 -19.41 18.62
N THR A 50 -18.91 -19.09 18.59
CA THR A 50 -18.39 -17.77 18.99
C THR A 50 -18.21 -16.82 17.80
N PHE A 51 -18.32 -17.33 16.59
CA PHE A 51 -18.25 -16.57 15.35
C PHE A 51 -19.11 -17.22 14.25
N TYR A 52 -19.41 -16.46 13.22
CA TYR A 52 -19.92 -16.97 11.94
C TYR A 52 -19.03 -16.42 10.81
N ILE A 53 -19.12 -17.00 9.63
CA ILE A 53 -18.35 -16.54 8.45
C ILE A 53 -19.29 -15.73 7.58
N ASP A 54 -18.91 -14.49 7.33
CA ASP A 54 -19.59 -13.58 6.40
C ASP A 54 -18.60 -12.54 5.90
N TYR A 55 -19.04 -11.71 4.94
CA TYR A 55 -18.26 -10.58 4.48
C TYR A 55 -18.08 -9.55 5.60
N GLY A 56 -16.86 -9.07 5.71
CA GLY A 56 -16.52 -8.05 6.68
C GLY A 56 -15.24 -7.30 6.30
N ASP A 57 -15.11 -6.10 6.85
CA ASP A 57 -13.95 -5.27 6.62
C ASP A 57 -12.76 -5.77 7.44
N VAL A 58 -11.66 -6.02 6.75
CA VAL A 58 -10.39 -6.48 7.35
C VAL A 58 -9.29 -5.51 6.91
N TYR A 59 -8.40 -5.19 7.84
CA TYR A 59 -7.28 -4.34 7.54
C TYR A 59 -5.96 -4.87 8.11
N ALA A 60 -4.88 -4.48 7.47
CA ALA A 60 -3.54 -4.90 7.83
C ALA A 60 -2.51 -3.81 7.53
N SER A 61 -1.42 -3.83 8.25
CA SER A 61 -0.16 -3.27 7.78
C SER A 61 0.52 -4.26 6.83
N ARG A 62 1.74 -3.98 6.39
CA ARG A 62 2.50 -4.85 5.48
C ARG A 62 2.59 -6.31 5.95
N THR A 63 2.74 -6.55 7.25
CA THR A 63 3.02 -7.88 7.82
C THR A 63 2.00 -8.34 8.86
N VAL A 64 1.15 -7.45 9.38
CA VAL A 64 0.27 -7.74 10.52
C VAL A 64 -1.17 -7.42 10.20
N ILE A 65 -2.05 -8.43 10.30
CA ILE A 65 -3.50 -8.23 10.28
C ILE A 65 -3.91 -7.57 11.59
N LYS A 66 -4.50 -6.36 11.51
CA LYS A 66 -4.81 -5.47 12.64
C LYS A 66 -6.30 -5.46 13.03
N ASN A 67 -7.05 -6.48 12.69
CA ASN A 67 -8.49 -6.52 12.98
C ASN A 67 -8.75 -6.57 14.49
N LYS A 68 -9.31 -5.51 15.07
CA LYS A 68 -9.66 -5.40 16.51
C LYS A 68 -10.58 -6.52 17.01
N SER A 69 -11.39 -7.13 16.14
CA SER A 69 -12.28 -8.24 16.51
C SER A 69 -11.53 -9.56 16.71
N ILE A 70 -10.35 -9.71 16.09
CA ILE A 70 -9.52 -10.92 16.17
C ILE A 70 -8.42 -10.75 17.23
N ASN A 71 -7.83 -9.56 17.34
CA ASN A 71 -6.69 -9.28 18.23
C ASN A 71 -6.99 -8.13 19.19
N LYS A 72 -7.66 -8.42 20.29
CA LYS A 72 -8.01 -7.42 21.32
C LYS A 72 -6.83 -6.75 22.02
N ASN A 73 -5.63 -7.31 21.91
CA ASN A 73 -4.43 -6.86 22.64
C ASN A 73 -3.40 -6.15 21.75
N GLN A 74 -3.68 -5.92 20.47
CA GLN A 74 -2.80 -5.10 19.64
C GLN A 74 -3.10 -3.62 19.91
N GLY A 75 -2.39 -3.02 20.86
CA GLY A 75 -2.27 -1.57 20.98
C GLY A 75 -1.76 -0.95 19.69
N GLY A 76 -1.80 0.37 19.56
CA GLY A 76 -1.55 1.17 18.34
C GLY A 76 -0.29 0.87 17.52
N GLY A 77 0.39 -0.24 17.77
CA GLY A 77 1.61 -0.64 17.06
C GLY A 77 2.73 0.40 17.23
N TYR A 78 3.59 0.50 16.23
CA TYR A 78 4.75 1.40 16.24
C TYR A 78 4.39 2.88 16.50
N TYR A 79 3.24 3.34 15.99
CA TYR A 79 2.84 4.75 16.09
C TYR A 79 2.05 5.10 17.36
N ASN A 80 1.78 4.16 18.26
CA ASN A 80 0.82 4.30 19.37
C ASN A 80 -0.59 4.76 18.92
N SER A 81 -0.88 4.75 17.63
CA SER A 81 -2.17 5.03 17.01
C SER A 81 -2.50 3.98 15.95
N ASP A 82 -3.78 3.80 15.64
CA ASP A 82 -4.24 2.82 14.65
C ASP A 82 -4.70 3.50 13.37
N ILE A 83 -3.76 4.17 12.69
CA ILE A 83 -4.05 4.88 11.43
C ILE A 83 -4.64 3.94 10.35
N TRP A 84 -4.29 2.66 10.35
CA TRP A 84 -4.87 1.66 9.45
C TRP A 84 -6.35 1.43 9.76
N GLY A 85 -6.70 1.41 11.07
CA GLY A 85 -8.09 1.30 11.53
C GLY A 85 -8.91 2.54 11.18
N GLU A 86 -8.32 3.73 11.18
CA GLU A 86 -8.98 4.96 10.73
C GLU A 86 -9.44 4.83 9.27
N TYR A 87 -8.54 4.38 8.37
CA TYR A 87 -8.87 4.15 6.96
C TYR A 87 -9.84 2.98 6.74
N ASN A 88 -9.75 1.94 7.57
CA ASN A 88 -10.73 0.86 7.52
C ASN A 88 -12.14 1.36 7.89
N GLU A 89 -12.29 2.16 8.94
CA GLU A 89 -13.59 2.75 9.30
C GLU A 89 -14.08 3.74 8.23
N LEU A 90 -13.18 4.54 7.64
CA LEU A 90 -13.50 5.47 6.56
C LEU A 90 -14.03 4.76 5.30
N LEU A 91 -13.47 3.59 4.96
CA LEU A 91 -13.84 2.79 3.79
C LEU A 91 -14.89 1.70 4.09
N LYS A 92 -15.35 1.62 5.33
CA LYS A 92 -16.28 0.59 5.79
C LYS A 92 -17.59 0.57 5.01
N GLY A 93 -17.90 -0.61 4.47
CA GLY A 93 -19.11 -0.82 3.67
C GLY A 93 -19.08 -0.18 2.28
N LYS A 94 -17.97 0.47 1.89
CA LYS A 94 -17.81 1.14 0.60
C LYS A 94 -17.08 0.27 -0.43
N LEU A 95 -16.41 -0.78 0.01
CA LEU A 95 -15.69 -1.70 -0.87
C LEU A 95 -16.59 -2.82 -1.38
N PRO A 96 -16.52 -3.18 -2.67
CA PRO A 96 -17.17 -4.37 -3.20
C PRO A 96 -16.72 -5.64 -2.46
N LYS A 97 -17.57 -6.66 -2.45
CA LYS A 97 -17.22 -7.98 -1.91
C LYS A 97 -16.00 -8.57 -2.63
N ASP A 98 -15.20 -9.32 -1.89
CA ASP A 98 -13.97 -9.98 -2.37
C ASP A 98 -12.89 -9.03 -2.91
N THR A 99 -13.02 -7.73 -2.62
CA THR A 99 -12.08 -6.69 -3.08
C THR A 99 -11.09 -6.34 -1.97
N THR A 100 -9.83 -6.21 -2.36
CA THR A 100 -8.72 -5.77 -1.51
C THR A 100 -8.03 -4.57 -2.13
N ILE A 101 -7.91 -3.50 -1.37
CA ILE A 101 -7.14 -2.30 -1.70
C ILE A 101 -5.77 -2.40 -1.03
N TYR A 102 -4.73 -2.08 -1.78
CA TYR A 102 -3.36 -1.89 -1.28
C TYR A 102 -2.95 -0.45 -1.54
N GLY A 103 -2.46 0.21 -0.52
CA GLY A 103 -2.06 1.61 -0.61
C GLY A 103 -0.92 1.95 0.34
N GLU A 104 -0.48 3.19 0.24
CA GLU A 104 0.51 3.80 1.12
C GLU A 104 -0.15 4.98 1.84
N ILE A 105 -0.15 4.98 3.17
CA ILE A 105 -0.61 6.13 3.96
C ILE A 105 0.57 7.06 4.14
N CYS A 106 0.41 8.31 3.74
CA CYS A 106 1.43 9.36 3.75
C CYS A 106 0.96 10.58 4.53
N GLY A 107 1.90 11.41 5.00
CA GLY A 107 1.64 12.63 5.75
C GLY A 107 1.88 12.47 7.24
N TYR A 108 0.91 12.84 8.05
CA TYR A 108 1.03 12.88 9.51
C TYR A 108 0.02 11.95 10.19
N LEU A 109 0.34 11.52 11.39
CA LEU A 109 -0.61 10.84 12.27
C LEU A 109 -1.65 11.84 12.78
N THR A 110 -2.92 11.44 12.80
CA THR A 110 -4.04 12.30 13.18
C THR A 110 -3.95 12.79 14.63
N GLU A 111 -3.65 11.88 15.57
CA GLU A 111 -3.64 12.20 17.00
C GLU A 111 -2.35 12.88 17.45
N SER A 112 -1.18 12.28 17.15
CA SER A 112 0.12 12.77 17.62
C SER A 112 0.70 13.89 16.76
N GLN A 113 0.13 14.13 15.57
CA GLN A 113 0.61 15.09 14.58
C GLN A 113 2.07 14.87 14.13
N SER A 114 2.62 13.68 14.45
CA SER A 114 3.96 13.31 14.00
C SER A 114 3.94 12.83 12.57
N MET A 115 5.01 13.08 11.81
CA MET A 115 5.16 12.53 10.46
C MET A 115 5.17 11.00 10.50
N ILE A 116 4.46 10.38 9.56
CA ILE A 116 4.49 8.92 9.36
C ILE A 116 5.91 8.49 8.97
N GLN A 117 6.54 9.25 8.06
CA GLN A 117 7.95 9.09 7.71
C GLN A 117 8.68 10.42 7.84
N LYS A 118 9.77 10.44 8.60
CA LYS A 118 10.51 11.65 8.92
C LYS A 118 10.98 12.41 7.68
N GLY A 119 10.51 13.64 7.55
CA GLY A 119 10.83 14.53 6.43
C GLY A 119 9.98 14.36 5.18
N TYR A 120 8.96 13.46 5.20
CA TYR A 120 8.05 13.22 4.07
C TYR A 120 6.62 13.62 4.44
N ASP A 121 6.30 14.90 4.30
CA ASP A 121 4.98 15.47 4.59
C ASP A 121 3.99 15.30 3.42
N TYR A 122 4.46 15.11 2.19
CA TYR A 122 3.67 14.97 0.96
C TYR A 122 2.65 16.09 0.75
N GLY A 123 2.97 17.32 1.21
CA GLY A 123 2.10 18.48 1.12
C GLY A 123 1.01 18.54 2.19
N CYS A 124 0.96 17.58 3.11
CA CYS A 124 0.04 17.57 4.24
C CYS A 124 0.47 18.56 5.33
N LYS A 125 -0.50 19.15 6.00
CA LYS A 125 -0.28 19.84 7.27
C LYS A 125 -0.23 18.84 8.43
N GLU A 126 0.23 19.30 9.59
CA GLU A 126 0.24 18.52 10.82
C GLU A 126 -1.16 17.94 11.11
N GLY A 127 -1.24 16.63 11.31
CA GLY A 127 -2.49 15.89 11.53
C GLY A 127 -3.24 15.49 10.24
N GLU A 128 -2.81 15.96 9.06
CA GLU A 128 -3.38 15.55 7.78
C GLU A 128 -2.62 14.35 7.21
N ASN A 129 -3.35 13.46 6.55
CA ASN A 129 -2.82 12.29 5.85
C ASN A 129 -3.76 11.86 4.74
N PHE A 130 -3.24 11.06 3.81
CA PHE A 130 -4.01 10.44 2.75
C PHE A 130 -3.54 9.00 2.47
N LEU A 131 -4.43 8.18 1.94
CA LEU A 131 -4.14 6.85 1.42
C LEU A 131 -3.99 6.92 -0.10
N MET A 132 -2.81 6.65 -0.62
CA MET A 132 -2.57 6.56 -2.04
C MET A 132 -2.69 5.10 -2.49
N ILE A 133 -3.72 4.80 -3.29
CA ILE A 133 -4.06 3.45 -3.74
C ILE A 133 -3.17 3.11 -4.93
N TYR A 134 -2.32 2.09 -4.79
CA TYR A 134 -1.43 1.65 -5.85
C TYR A 134 -1.81 0.30 -6.46
N ARG A 135 -2.77 -0.42 -5.85
CA ARG A 135 -3.18 -1.74 -6.31
C ARG A 135 -4.56 -2.09 -5.78
N ILE A 136 -5.37 -2.73 -6.61
CA ILE A 136 -6.63 -3.37 -6.19
C ILE A 136 -6.67 -4.79 -6.74
N THR A 137 -7.18 -5.72 -5.96
CA THR A 137 -7.43 -7.09 -6.40
C THR A 137 -8.83 -7.54 -6.03
N THR A 138 -9.43 -8.40 -6.85
CA THR A 138 -10.69 -9.06 -6.52
C THR A 138 -10.50 -10.58 -6.57
N ASN A 139 -10.93 -11.28 -5.54
CA ASN A 139 -10.94 -12.74 -5.53
C ASN A 139 -12.19 -13.22 -6.25
N LEU A 140 -11.98 -13.92 -7.36
CA LEU A 140 -13.03 -14.58 -8.14
C LEU A 140 -12.96 -16.10 -7.91
N ASP A 141 -14.04 -16.83 -8.24
CA ASP A 141 -14.03 -18.29 -8.19
C ASP A 141 -12.97 -18.90 -9.11
N THR A 142 -12.61 -18.19 -10.19
CA THR A 142 -11.57 -18.58 -11.15
C THR A 142 -10.15 -18.20 -10.74
N GLY A 143 -9.98 -17.49 -9.65
CA GLY A 143 -8.70 -16.99 -9.15
C GLY A 143 -8.73 -15.50 -8.84
N LYS A 144 -7.56 -14.96 -8.56
CA LYS A 144 -7.41 -13.55 -8.23
C LYS A 144 -7.31 -12.70 -9.50
N TYR A 145 -8.17 -11.70 -9.63
CA TYR A 145 -8.10 -10.67 -10.67
C TYR A 145 -7.31 -9.47 -10.15
N GLU A 146 -6.32 -9.06 -10.89
CA GLU A 146 -5.50 -7.87 -10.64
C GLU A 146 -6.04 -6.72 -11.49
N TRP A 147 -6.41 -5.61 -10.85
CA TRP A 147 -6.92 -4.45 -11.55
C TRP A 147 -5.77 -3.70 -12.23
N ASN A 148 -6.00 -3.25 -13.46
CA ASN A 148 -5.03 -2.38 -14.12
C ASN A 148 -5.07 -0.94 -13.53
N PRO A 149 -4.05 -0.11 -13.77
CA PRO A 149 -3.97 1.23 -13.17
C PRO A 149 -5.13 2.16 -13.53
N GLN A 150 -5.69 2.02 -14.74
CA GLN A 150 -6.83 2.81 -15.17
C GLN A 150 -8.09 2.43 -14.36
N GLU A 151 -8.33 1.14 -14.15
CA GLU A 151 -9.43 0.63 -13.31
C GLU A 151 -9.29 1.11 -11.86
N VAL A 152 -8.05 1.10 -11.32
CA VAL A 152 -7.76 1.63 -9.97
C VAL A 152 -8.10 3.11 -9.88
N LYS A 153 -7.70 3.90 -10.88
CA LYS A 153 -7.99 5.33 -10.95
C LYS A 153 -9.50 5.60 -11.01
N GLU A 154 -10.20 4.95 -11.94
CA GLU A 154 -11.66 5.11 -12.10
C GLU A 154 -12.43 4.70 -10.85
N PHE A 155 -11.96 3.68 -10.16
CA PHE A 155 -12.55 3.24 -8.89
C PHE A 155 -12.37 4.28 -7.79
N ALA A 156 -11.17 4.83 -7.62
CA ALA A 156 -10.91 5.88 -6.64
C ALA A 156 -11.75 7.14 -6.91
N GLU A 157 -11.80 7.59 -8.17
CA GLU A 157 -12.60 8.74 -8.59
C GLU A 157 -14.10 8.51 -8.36
N ARG A 158 -14.61 7.31 -8.64
CA ARG A 158 -15.99 6.92 -8.37
C ARG A 158 -16.31 6.92 -6.88
N LEU A 159 -15.41 6.36 -6.04
CA LEU A 159 -15.59 6.37 -4.60
C LEU A 159 -15.65 7.79 -4.05
N ILE A 160 -14.77 8.68 -4.48
CA ILE A 160 -14.78 10.09 -4.06
C ILE A 160 -16.07 10.77 -4.48
N LYS A 161 -16.54 10.52 -5.70
CA LYS A 161 -17.81 11.09 -6.19
C LYS A 161 -19.03 10.60 -5.40
N GLU A 162 -19.03 9.32 -5.01
CA GLU A 162 -20.14 8.71 -4.25
C GLU A 162 -20.07 9.08 -2.76
N TYR A 163 -18.85 9.24 -2.22
CA TYR A 163 -18.57 9.52 -0.81
C TYR A 163 -17.65 10.74 -0.68
N PRO A 164 -18.18 11.96 -0.69
CA PRO A 164 -17.37 13.20 -0.67
C PRO A 164 -16.43 13.34 0.53
N GLU A 165 -16.71 12.64 1.63
CA GLU A 165 -15.81 12.59 2.80
C GLU A 165 -14.46 11.90 2.51
N LEU A 166 -14.33 11.23 1.36
CA LEU A 166 -13.09 10.62 0.89
C LEU A 166 -12.21 11.59 0.09
N GLU A 167 -12.73 12.76 -0.27
CA GLU A 167 -11.95 13.80 -0.92
C GLU A 167 -10.74 14.16 -0.02
N ASP A 168 -9.57 14.34 -0.60
CA ASP A 168 -8.29 14.54 0.10
C ASP A 168 -7.85 13.39 1.04
N LYS A 169 -8.65 12.34 1.19
CA LYS A 169 -8.31 11.16 2.01
C LYS A 169 -7.84 9.97 1.21
N ILE A 170 -8.33 9.80 0.00
CA ILE A 170 -7.87 8.73 -0.90
C ILE A 170 -7.53 9.31 -2.27
N MET A 171 -6.53 8.72 -2.92
CA MET A 171 -6.19 9.06 -4.30
C MET A 171 -5.51 7.88 -5.00
N PRO A 172 -5.62 7.74 -6.32
CA PRO A 172 -4.86 6.74 -7.07
C PRO A 172 -3.40 7.16 -7.17
N ILE A 173 -2.49 6.17 -7.21
CA ILE A 173 -1.08 6.46 -7.45
C ILE A 173 -0.86 7.06 -8.84
N PRO A 174 -0.02 8.11 -8.98
CA PRO A 174 0.35 8.63 -10.28
C PRO A 174 1.10 7.59 -11.10
N ILE A 175 0.63 7.35 -12.32
CA ILE A 175 1.30 6.53 -13.32
C ILE A 175 2.19 7.44 -14.15
N LEU A 176 3.49 7.15 -14.15
CA LEU A 176 4.50 7.91 -14.86
C LEU A 176 4.67 7.44 -16.30
N TYR A 177 4.45 6.13 -16.53
CA TYR A 177 4.51 5.51 -17.84
C TYR A 177 3.58 4.30 -17.90
N HIS A 178 2.91 4.14 -19.03
CA HIS A 178 2.18 2.93 -19.41
C HIS A 178 2.47 2.60 -20.86
N GLY A 179 2.96 1.42 -21.15
CA GLY A 179 3.28 0.99 -22.50
C GLY A 179 4.30 -0.15 -22.56
N ARG A 180 4.75 -0.44 -23.78
CA ARG A 180 5.76 -1.47 -24.00
C ARG A 180 7.11 -1.06 -23.41
N LEU A 181 7.78 -2.00 -22.79
CA LEU A 181 9.07 -1.75 -22.15
C LEU A 181 10.18 -1.44 -23.15
N ASP A 182 10.19 -2.12 -24.31
CA ASP A 182 11.15 -1.85 -25.40
C ASP A 182 10.96 -0.48 -26.06
N ALA A 183 9.75 0.06 -26.04
CA ALA A 183 9.49 1.41 -26.54
C ALA A 183 10.08 2.50 -25.64
N LEU A 184 10.25 2.21 -24.35
CA LEU A 184 10.84 3.14 -23.38
C LEU A 184 12.35 3.28 -23.57
N TYR A 185 13.04 2.14 -23.78
CA TYR A 185 14.50 2.08 -24.00
C TYR A 185 14.86 1.22 -25.22
N PRO A 186 14.60 1.69 -26.45
CA PRO A 186 14.81 0.87 -27.64
C PRO A 186 16.25 0.37 -27.81
N HIS A 187 17.24 1.14 -27.35
CA HIS A 187 18.65 0.79 -27.45
C HIS A 187 19.06 -0.35 -26.52
N VAL A 188 18.37 -0.50 -25.37
CA VAL A 188 18.69 -1.52 -24.36
C VAL A 188 18.09 -2.87 -24.73
N SER A 189 16.94 -2.90 -25.41
CA SER A 189 16.21 -4.12 -25.75
C SER A 189 16.97 -5.06 -26.71
N THR A 190 18.03 -4.58 -27.36
CA THR A 190 18.86 -5.35 -28.29
C THR A 190 20.05 -6.07 -27.65
N PHE A 191 20.30 -5.85 -26.35
CA PHE A 191 21.45 -6.45 -25.66
C PHE A 191 21.11 -7.82 -25.06
N GLU A 192 22.11 -8.72 -24.97
CA GLU A 192 21.94 -10.07 -24.45
C GLU A 192 21.43 -10.07 -22.99
N HIS A 193 21.85 -9.13 -22.15
CA HIS A 193 21.40 -8.95 -20.75
C HIS A 193 20.48 -7.74 -20.61
N TRP A 194 19.58 -7.53 -21.57
CA TRP A 194 18.73 -6.35 -21.64
C TRP A 194 17.93 -6.07 -20.36
N HIS A 195 17.44 -7.11 -19.67
CA HIS A 195 16.62 -6.99 -18.46
C HIS A 195 17.38 -6.38 -17.27
N GLU A 196 18.68 -6.72 -17.12
CA GLU A 196 19.53 -6.10 -16.10
C GLU A 196 19.84 -4.65 -16.45
N ASN A 197 20.13 -4.40 -17.70
CA ASN A 197 20.42 -3.07 -18.20
C ASN A 197 19.21 -2.13 -18.10
N ILE A 198 17.99 -2.61 -18.42
CA ILE A 198 16.81 -1.76 -18.35
C ILE A 198 16.44 -1.39 -16.93
N LEU A 199 16.57 -2.29 -15.96
CA LEU A 199 16.36 -1.98 -14.56
C LEU A 199 17.39 -0.97 -14.03
N GLN A 200 18.63 -1.07 -14.51
CA GLN A 200 19.69 -0.12 -14.18
C GLN A 200 19.46 1.25 -14.83
N GLU A 201 19.01 1.31 -16.08
CA GLU A 201 18.62 2.55 -16.76
C GLU A 201 17.47 3.22 -16.03
N LEU A 202 16.41 2.48 -15.68
CA LEU A 202 15.28 2.98 -14.89
C LEU A 202 15.72 3.55 -13.54
N GLN A 203 16.69 2.93 -12.88
CA GLN A 203 17.20 3.40 -11.60
C GLN A 203 18.10 4.63 -11.75
N ASN A 204 18.85 4.73 -12.86
CA ASN A 204 19.77 5.83 -13.14
C ASN A 204 19.07 7.03 -13.77
N ASP A 205 17.98 6.80 -14.49
CA ASP A 205 17.26 7.81 -15.28
C ASP A 205 16.22 8.54 -14.42
N SER A 206 16.71 9.29 -13.43
CA SER A 206 15.87 10.11 -12.57
C SER A 206 15.17 11.24 -13.33
N GLU A 207 15.77 11.74 -14.43
CA GLU A 207 15.20 12.83 -15.22
C GLU A 207 14.05 12.35 -16.10
N HIS A 208 14.17 11.16 -16.73
CA HIS A 208 13.17 10.62 -17.63
C HIS A 208 11.79 10.47 -16.96
N PHE A 209 11.76 10.00 -15.71
CA PHE A 209 10.53 9.83 -14.94
C PHE A 209 10.25 10.98 -13.98
N GLY A 210 10.98 12.09 -14.08
CA GLY A 210 10.87 13.21 -13.16
C GLY A 210 11.13 12.80 -11.71
N MET A 211 12.00 11.82 -11.49
CA MET A 211 12.31 11.31 -10.15
C MET A 211 12.87 12.40 -9.23
N GLU A 212 13.49 13.42 -9.78
CA GLU A 212 13.93 14.60 -9.06
C GLU A 212 12.86 15.71 -8.96
N GLN A 213 11.95 15.77 -9.93
CA GLN A 213 10.89 16.80 -9.96
C GLN A 213 9.79 16.57 -8.91
N GLN A 214 9.71 15.40 -8.31
CA GLN A 214 8.74 15.13 -7.24
C GLN A 214 9.21 15.53 -5.84
N GLU A 215 10.30 16.25 -5.74
CA GLU A 215 10.54 17.10 -4.57
C GLU A 215 9.34 18.02 -4.26
N SER A 216 8.52 18.31 -5.29
CA SER A 216 7.32 19.14 -5.18
C SER A 216 6.13 18.52 -4.44
N LEU A 217 6.13 17.21 -4.14
CA LEU A 217 5.09 16.59 -3.32
C LEU A 217 5.25 16.92 -1.83
N ASN A 218 6.43 17.35 -1.39
CA ASN A 218 6.68 17.76 -0.02
C ASN A 218 6.74 19.29 0.08
N ILE A 219 6.33 19.85 1.23
CA ILE A 219 6.46 21.28 1.52
C ILE A 219 7.94 21.68 1.50
N LYS A 220 8.82 20.80 1.98
CA LYS A 220 10.27 20.94 1.88
C LYS A 220 10.82 19.97 0.84
N PRO A 221 11.77 20.40 -0.03
CA PRO A 221 12.39 19.52 -1.01
C PRO A 221 13.00 18.27 -0.36
N MET A 222 12.54 17.10 -0.77
CA MET A 222 13.04 15.81 -0.31
C MET A 222 13.21 14.88 -1.52
N PRO A 223 14.26 14.04 -1.55
CA PRO A 223 14.43 13.11 -2.64
C PRO A 223 13.29 12.10 -2.64
N ARG A 224 12.71 11.83 -3.80
CA ARG A 224 11.74 10.77 -3.98
C ARG A 224 12.36 9.43 -3.59
N GLU A 225 11.57 8.51 -3.00
CA GLU A 225 12.07 7.17 -2.69
C GLU A 225 12.44 6.40 -3.96
N GLY A 226 11.63 6.48 -5.02
CA GLY A 226 11.91 5.81 -6.28
C GLY A 226 10.65 5.57 -7.13
N ILE A 227 10.69 4.49 -7.89
CA ILE A 227 9.60 4.04 -8.76
C ILE A 227 9.26 2.57 -8.50
N CYS A 228 8.04 2.19 -8.90
CA CYS A 228 7.59 0.80 -8.98
C CYS A 228 7.24 0.47 -10.42
N LEU A 229 7.81 -0.61 -10.95
CA LEU A 229 7.45 -1.16 -12.26
C LEU A 229 6.64 -2.42 -12.07
N ARG A 230 5.48 -2.52 -12.72
CA ARG A 230 4.62 -3.70 -12.78
C ARG A 230 4.42 -4.15 -14.21
N ILE A 231 4.39 -5.45 -14.42
CA ILE A 231 4.06 -6.05 -15.71
C ILE A 231 2.55 -6.26 -15.73
N GLU A 232 1.89 -5.73 -16.77
CA GLU A 232 0.46 -5.92 -16.98
C GLU A 232 0.15 -7.40 -17.25
N ASN A 233 -0.96 -7.89 -16.68
CA ASN A 233 -1.43 -9.28 -16.83
C ASN A 233 -0.40 -10.35 -16.39
N ASP A 234 0.60 -10.00 -15.58
CA ASP A 234 1.48 -10.99 -14.98
C ASP A 234 0.70 -11.81 -13.94
N PRO A 235 0.61 -13.15 -14.09
CA PRO A 235 -0.13 -14.02 -13.17
C PRO A 235 0.43 -14.02 -11.75
N VAL A 236 1.69 -13.61 -11.57
CA VAL A 236 2.34 -13.48 -10.26
C VAL A 236 2.22 -12.06 -9.70
N ALA A 237 1.80 -11.10 -10.53
CA ALA A 237 1.70 -9.69 -10.19
C ALA A 237 3.01 -9.14 -9.59
N GLU A 238 4.15 -9.49 -10.21
CA GLU A 238 5.47 -9.07 -9.77
C GLU A 238 5.63 -7.55 -9.86
N CYS A 239 6.25 -6.96 -8.85
CA CYS A 239 6.53 -5.53 -8.79
C CYS A 239 8.01 -5.30 -8.51
N PHE A 240 8.70 -4.69 -9.47
CA PHE A 240 10.08 -4.26 -9.30
C PHE A 240 10.12 -2.89 -8.63
N LYS A 241 10.73 -2.82 -7.46
CA LYS A 241 10.86 -1.57 -6.68
C LYS A 241 12.29 -1.04 -6.83
N LEU A 242 12.41 0.12 -7.42
CA LEU A 242 13.68 0.76 -7.72
C LEU A 242 13.81 2.03 -6.87
N LYS A 243 14.72 2.03 -5.90
CA LYS A 243 15.02 3.20 -5.06
C LYS A 243 15.99 4.13 -5.80
N CYS A 244 15.77 5.43 -5.75
CA CYS A 244 16.67 6.40 -6.39
C CYS A 244 17.96 6.59 -5.56
N LYS A 245 19.04 6.98 -6.24
CA LYS A 245 20.37 7.15 -5.59
C LYS A 245 20.37 8.16 -4.46
N LYS A 246 19.76 9.32 -4.66
CA LYS A 246 19.67 10.37 -3.61
C LYS A 246 18.93 9.90 -2.38
N PHE A 247 17.87 9.09 -2.56
CA PHE A 247 17.15 8.49 -1.44
C PHE A 247 18.04 7.49 -0.69
N LEU A 248 18.73 6.60 -1.42
CA LEU A 248 19.66 5.63 -0.83
C LEU A 248 20.79 6.30 -0.06
N GLU A 249 21.35 7.39 -0.58
CA GLU A 249 22.38 8.19 0.12
C GLU A 249 21.83 8.83 1.40
N LYS A 250 20.59 9.32 1.38
CA LYS A 250 19.92 9.86 2.57
C LYS A 250 19.69 8.77 3.61
N GLU A 251 19.19 7.61 3.18
CA GLU A 251 18.94 6.44 4.04
C GLU A 251 20.26 5.95 4.70
N ALA A 252 21.34 5.83 3.93
CA ALA A 252 22.66 5.47 4.45
C ALA A 252 23.15 6.46 5.52
N LYS A 253 23.01 7.78 5.26
CA LYS A 253 23.39 8.81 6.24
C LYS A 253 22.54 8.80 7.51
N ALA A 254 21.28 8.35 7.43
CA ALA A 254 20.40 8.20 8.59
C ALA A 254 20.82 6.99 9.43
N ILE A 255 21.14 5.87 8.79
CA ILE A 255 21.64 4.65 9.45
C ILE A 255 22.97 4.94 10.17
N ASP A 256 23.90 5.65 9.52
CA ASP A 256 25.19 6.05 10.12
C ASP A 256 25.03 6.90 11.38
N LYS A 257 23.90 7.63 11.49
CA LYS A 257 23.54 8.43 12.68
C LYS A 257 22.78 7.64 13.74
N GLY A 258 22.54 6.33 13.52
CA GLY A 258 21.79 5.48 14.41
C GLY A 258 20.27 5.65 14.32
N GLU A 259 19.76 6.31 13.26
CA GLU A 259 18.34 6.36 12.98
C GLU A 259 17.92 5.01 12.36
N VAL A 260 16.92 4.35 12.94
CA VAL A 260 16.43 3.06 12.45
C VAL A 260 15.29 3.29 11.47
N ASP A 261 15.37 2.68 10.28
CA ASP A 261 14.27 2.69 9.33
C ASP A 261 13.11 1.85 9.86
N ILE A 262 11.92 2.45 9.92
CA ILE A 262 10.69 1.82 10.40
C ILE A 262 10.30 0.61 9.56
N GLU A 263 10.61 0.60 8.26
CA GLU A 263 10.35 -0.55 7.40
C GLU A 263 11.23 -1.76 7.75
N MET A 264 12.42 -1.55 8.30
CA MET A 264 13.32 -2.64 8.72
C MET A 264 12.94 -3.28 10.07
N ILE A 265 12.32 -2.52 10.98
CA ILE A 265 11.91 -3.04 12.30
C ILE A 265 10.82 -4.10 12.20
N ASN A 266 10.01 -4.09 11.14
CA ASN A 266 8.86 -5.01 10.97
C ASN A 266 9.21 -6.36 10.34
N THR A 267 10.48 -6.71 10.15
CA THR A 267 10.91 -8.00 9.54
C THR A 267 11.21 -9.10 10.55
N ASP A 268 11.21 -8.82 11.85
CA ASP A 268 11.66 -9.73 12.91
C ASP A 268 10.54 -10.16 13.90
N TYR A 269 9.30 -10.38 13.43
CA TYR A 269 8.26 -11.03 14.26
C TYR A 269 7.47 -12.05 13.49
#